data_ca7d5d40ed3342b4d5857a592e7f1ca9
#
_entry.id   ca7d5d40ed3342b4d5857a592e7f1ca9
#
_cell.length_a   1.000
_cell.length_b   1.000
_cell.length_c   1.000
_cell.angle_alpha   90.00
_cell.angle_beta   90.00
_cell.angle_gamma   90.00
#
_symmetry.space_group_name_H-M   'P 1'
#
loop_
_entity.id
_entity.type
_entity.pdbx_description
1 polymer ?
#
loop_
_entity_poly.entity_id
_entity_poly.type
_entity_poly.pdbx_seq_one_letter_code
_entity_poly.pdbx_strand_id
1 'polypeptide(L)'
;MKRTITMIVVLTVCLSLASVVFAAGAREGATVDAAANLEASLQVDTSGLTSADGQQLLRRSTDDRAVPQRPANPSALPQSDPLHWYDMEWAGWNADKSAVPESPMTGAIGKRIIFIVHGDHPWTTACTLGARKVADAYDMDLKALSPNWDLAVQNQMIDQAINERPDMILLIPLDARTAPQQARRINQAGIPLILFNTLPSAEAMDHAIAWTGPDDFGQFRLLARTFADELRRRNPGAGELGIAYVQHAPGGSPFFARSFGPLSELAGYAPEIKTLDMQAPGFEADKTMQLVSDWLTRFGPELKGIIAADDSAQALGIVEALRRAGREDVLVVAAGNSKVGMDLVKEGRLFAITYQTAEGDGALAVQTAADWFNGTEVPMRRNLAQHIITVDDVDDFYPPQW
;
A
#
# COMPACT_ATOMS: atom_id res chain seq x y z
N MET A 1 -36.74 -31.04 65.59
CA MET A 1 -35.85 -31.10 64.46
C MET A 1 -36.51 -30.88 63.10
N LYS A 2 -37.56 -30.04 62.95
CA LYS A 2 -38.22 -29.77 61.61
C LYS A 2 -38.40 -28.32 61.24
N ARG A 3 -37.71 -27.37 61.91
CA ARG A 3 -37.80 -25.93 61.62
C ARG A 3 -36.51 -25.29 61.04
N THR A 4 -35.37 -25.99 60.99
CA THR A 4 -34.08 -25.44 60.55
C THR A 4 -33.76 -25.75 59.09
N ILE A 5 -34.46 -26.68 58.44
CA ILE A 5 -34.19 -27.08 57.06
C ILE A 5 -34.89 -26.17 56.04
N THR A 6 -36.00 -25.51 56.41
CA THR A 6 -36.77 -24.67 55.48
C THR A 6 -36.12 -23.28 55.25
N MET A 7 -35.29 -22.84 56.19
CA MET A 7 -34.65 -21.50 56.07
C MET A 7 -33.41 -21.48 55.16
N ILE A 8 -32.72 -22.62 55.00
CA ILE A 8 -31.51 -22.73 54.16
C ILE A 8 -31.86 -22.82 52.65
N VAL A 9 -33.00 -23.45 52.31
CA VAL A 9 -33.42 -23.59 50.90
C VAL A 9 -33.92 -22.27 50.33
N VAL A 10 -34.52 -21.38 51.12
CA VAL A 10 -35.01 -20.08 50.65
C VAL A 10 -33.84 -19.10 50.39
N LEU A 11 -32.77 -19.18 51.19
CA LEU A 11 -31.60 -18.32 51.00
C LEU A 11 -30.77 -18.69 49.76
N THR A 12 -30.71 -19.97 49.39
CA THR A 12 -29.95 -20.45 48.21
C THR A 12 -30.69 -20.12 46.89
N VAL A 13 -32.04 -20.11 46.93
CA VAL A 13 -32.82 -19.74 45.71
C VAL A 13 -32.79 -18.25 45.46
N CYS A 14 -32.74 -17.40 46.51
CA CYS A 14 -32.63 -15.94 46.31
C CYS A 14 -31.25 -15.51 45.81
N LEU A 15 -30.15 -16.20 46.16
CA LEU A 15 -28.83 -15.89 45.62
C LEU A 15 -28.65 -16.31 44.15
N SER A 16 -29.30 -17.41 43.75
CA SER A 16 -29.22 -17.85 42.33
C SER A 16 -30.06 -16.99 41.37
N LEU A 17 -31.17 -16.41 41.87
CA LEU A 17 -31.98 -15.48 41.06
C LEU A 17 -31.32 -14.10 40.89
N ALA A 18 -30.59 -13.63 41.90
CA ALA A 18 -29.86 -12.36 41.78
C ALA A 18 -28.68 -12.41 40.78
N SER A 19 -27.99 -13.56 40.69
CA SER A 19 -26.87 -13.72 39.74
C SER A 19 -27.34 -13.86 38.27
N VAL A 20 -28.54 -14.41 38.04
CA VAL A 20 -29.12 -14.52 36.70
C VAL A 20 -29.63 -13.17 36.18
N VAL A 21 -30.18 -12.32 37.06
CA VAL A 21 -30.66 -10.99 36.69
C VAL A 21 -29.46 -10.04 36.38
N PHE A 22 -28.33 -10.15 37.12
CA PHE A 22 -27.13 -9.36 36.80
C PHE A 22 -26.47 -9.80 35.50
N ALA A 23 -26.47 -11.08 35.15
CA ALA A 23 -25.88 -11.57 33.90
C ALA A 23 -26.75 -11.22 32.67
N ALA A 24 -28.09 -11.21 32.82
CA ALA A 24 -29.00 -10.78 31.74
C ALA A 24 -28.93 -9.28 31.49
N GLY A 25 -28.91 -8.45 32.53
CA GLY A 25 -28.80 -7.00 32.40
C GLY A 25 -27.47 -6.55 31.80
N ALA A 26 -26.35 -7.21 32.14
CA ALA A 26 -25.04 -6.92 31.56
C ALA A 26 -24.95 -7.32 30.07
N ARG A 27 -25.64 -8.38 29.65
CA ARG A 27 -25.70 -8.76 28.23
C ARG A 27 -26.63 -7.87 27.41
N GLU A 28 -27.77 -7.46 27.95
CA GLU A 28 -28.70 -6.55 27.27
C GLU A 28 -28.09 -5.14 27.12
N GLY A 29 -27.42 -4.63 28.15
CA GLY A 29 -26.71 -3.34 28.06
C GLY A 29 -25.58 -3.35 27.05
N ALA A 30 -24.76 -4.41 27.02
CA ALA A 30 -23.66 -4.54 26.05
C ALA A 30 -24.17 -4.70 24.59
N THR A 31 -25.30 -5.34 24.38
CA THR A 31 -25.89 -5.50 23.05
C THR A 31 -26.57 -4.20 22.55
N VAL A 32 -27.18 -3.45 23.43
CA VAL A 32 -27.77 -2.14 23.08
C VAL A 32 -26.68 -1.15 22.74
N ASP A 33 -25.59 -1.07 23.51
CA ASP A 33 -24.45 -0.19 23.22
C ASP A 33 -23.74 -0.56 21.90
N ALA A 34 -23.58 -1.84 21.60
CA ALA A 34 -22.97 -2.30 20.36
C ALA A 34 -23.85 -2.00 19.14
N ALA A 35 -25.16 -2.16 19.24
CA ALA A 35 -26.09 -1.83 18.16
C ALA A 35 -26.14 -0.32 17.91
N ALA A 36 -26.17 0.49 18.96
CA ALA A 36 -26.14 1.95 18.85
C ALA A 36 -24.82 2.46 18.24
N ASN A 37 -23.68 1.84 18.63
CA ASN A 37 -22.37 2.15 18.04
C ASN A 37 -22.34 1.81 16.54
N LEU A 38 -22.85 0.64 16.16
CA LEU A 38 -22.92 0.23 14.76
C LEU A 38 -23.78 1.21 13.94
N GLU A 39 -24.97 1.56 14.44
CA GLU A 39 -25.86 2.52 13.77
C GLU A 39 -25.17 3.89 13.59
N ALA A 40 -24.56 4.42 14.63
CA ALA A 40 -23.80 5.67 14.56
C ALA A 40 -22.61 5.59 13.61
N SER A 41 -21.87 4.48 13.67
CA SER A 41 -20.69 4.25 12.81
C SER A 41 -21.07 4.16 11.32
N LEU A 42 -22.22 3.60 10.99
CA LEU A 42 -22.73 3.52 9.62
C LEU A 42 -23.16 4.90 9.05
N GLN A 43 -23.34 5.91 9.90
CA GLN A 43 -23.67 7.28 9.50
C GLN A 43 -22.42 8.16 9.29
N VAL A 44 -21.22 7.68 9.63
CA VAL A 44 -20.00 8.45 9.44
C VAL A 44 -19.72 8.61 7.95
N ASP A 45 -19.65 9.86 7.49
CA ASP A 45 -19.35 10.21 6.11
C ASP A 45 -17.89 10.68 5.98
N THR A 46 -17.07 9.86 5.31
CA THR A 46 -15.67 10.17 5.01
C THR A 46 -15.47 10.66 3.56
N SER A 47 -16.54 10.77 2.77
CA SER A 47 -16.45 11.15 1.35
C SER A 47 -15.95 12.56 1.11
N GLY A 48 -16.15 13.47 2.08
CA GLY A 48 -15.69 14.86 2.03
C GLY A 48 -14.24 15.06 2.47
N LEU A 49 -13.54 14.02 2.92
CA LEU A 49 -12.14 14.13 3.34
C LEU A 49 -11.21 14.33 2.13
N THR A 50 -10.28 15.28 2.26
CA THR A 50 -9.30 15.59 1.23
C THR A 50 -7.87 15.44 1.75
N SER A 51 -6.94 15.12 0.86
CA SER A 51 -5.49 15.15 1.09
C SER A 51 -4.94 16.57 0.95
N ALA A 52 -3.67 16.76 1.30
CA ALA A 52 -3.01 18.08 1.27
C ALA A 52 -2.99 18.70 -0.14
N ASP A 53 -2.94 17.88 -1.18
CA ASP A 53 -3.00 18.29 -2.59
C ASP A 53 -4.44 18.59 -3.08
N GLY A 54 -5.41 18.63 -2.19
CA GLY A 54 -6.82 18.93 -2.50
C GLY A 54 -7.59 17.77 -3.14
N GLN A 55 -6.96 16.64 -3.41
CA GLN A 55 -7.63 15.47 -3.99
C GLN A 55 -8.53 14.78 -2.95
N GLN A 56 -9.55 14.09 -3.42
CA GLN A 56 -10.39 13.25 -2.55
C GLN A 56 -9.54 12.17 -1.88
N LEU A 57 -9.55 12.11 -0.55
CA LEU A 57 -8.66 11.26 0.25
C LEU A 57 -8.86 9.77 -0.01
N LEU A 58 -10.10 9.32 -0.15
CA LEU A 58 -10.49 7.94 -0.36
C LEU A 58 -10.84 7.63 -1.83
N ARG A 59 -10.11 8.26 -2.76
CA ARG A 59 -10.27 7.97 -4.18
C ARG A 59 -9.85 6.53 -4.47
N ARG A 60 -10.80 5.72 -4.92
CA ARG A 60 -10.57 4.31 -5.26
C ARG A 60 -10.23 4.15 -6.73
N SER A 61 -9.53 3.07 -7.07
CA SER A 61 -9.41 2.66 -8.46
C SER A 61 -10.78 2.25 -8.98
N THR A 62 -11.10 2.72 -10.20
CA THR A 62 -12.27 2.25 -10.97
C THR A 62 -11.88 1.15 -11.96
N ASP A 63 -10.57 0.86 -12.07
CA ASP A 63 -10.06 -0.14 -13.00
C ASP A 63 -10.05 -1.53 -12.31
N ASP A 64 -11.20 -2.19 -12.33
CA ASP A 64 -11.29 -3.61 -11.99
C ASP A 64 -10.66 -4.44 -13.13
N ARG A 65 -9.34 -4.57 -13.06
CA ARG A 65 -8.65 -5.48 -13.98
C ARG A 65 -9.08 -6.92 -13.70
N ALA A 66 -9.57 -7.61 -14.74
CA ALA A 66 -9.89 -9.03 -14.63
C ALA A 66 -8.64 -9.81 -14.21
N VAL A 67 -8.74 -10.60 -13.15
CA VAL A 67 -7.67 -11.50 -12.73
C VAL A 67 -7.45 -12.56 -13.82
N PRO A 68 -6.26 -12.64 -14.43
CA PRO A 68 -6.01 -13.66 -15.46
C PRO A 68 -5.94 -15.05 -14.84
N GLN A 69 -6.10 -16.07 -15.67
CA GLN A 69 -5.89 -17.44 -15.21
C GLN A 69 -4.41 -17.65 -14.86
N ARG A 70 -4.15 -18.17 -13.66
CA ARG A 70 -2.79 -18.49 -13.22
C ARG A 70 -2.17 -19.60 -14.07
N PRO A 71 -0.99 -19.39 -14.68
CA PRO A 71 -0.25 -20.47 -15.35
C PRO A 71 0.12 -21.57 -14.37
N ALA A 72 0.30 -22.78 -14.86
CA ALA A 72 0.75 -23.92 -14.05
C ALA A 72 2.12 -23.65 -13.38
N ASN A 73 3.02 -22.98 -14.09
CA ASN A 73 4.32 -22.55 -13.58
C ASN A 73 4.65 -21.14 -14.13
N PRO A 74 4.24 -20.06 -13.44
CA PRO A 74 4.50 -18.69 -13.87
C PRO A 74 5.99 -18.41 -14.09
N SER A 75 6.86 -18.85 -13.19
CA SER A 75 8.31 -18.60 -13.26
C SER A 75 9.04 -19.30 -14.43
N ALA A 76 8.38 -20.22 -15.13
CA ALA A 76 8.91 -20.82 -16.36
C ALA A 76 8.71 -19.94 -17.60
N LEU A 77 7.84 -18.93 -17.53
CA LEU A 77 7.64 -17.95 -18.59
C LEU A 77 8.81 -16.96 -18.64
N PRO A 78 9.06 -16.28 -19.78
CA PRO A 78 10.03 -15.19 -19.84
C PRO A 78 9.65 -14.03 -18.89
N GLN A 79 10.63 -13.32 -18.34
CA GLN A 79 10.37 -12.14 -17.49
C GLN A 79 9.63 -11.00 -18.20
N SER A 80 9.66 -11.00 -19.53
CA SER A 80 8.87 -10.08 -20.39
C SER A 80 7.41 -10.51 -20.58
N ASP A 81 7.02 -11.69 -20.07
CA ASP A 81 5.64 -12.13 -20.07
C ASP A 81 4.95 -11.63 -18.77
N PRO A 82 3.82 -10.90 -18.85
CA PRO A 82 3.11 -10.44 -17.65
C PRO A 82 2.76 -11.57 -16.67
N LEU A 83 2.47 -12.77 -17.18
CA LEU A 83 2.08 -13.91 -16.37
C LEU A 83 3.27 -14.59 -15.65
N HIS A 84 4.51 -14.25 -15.97
CA HIS A 84 5.69 -14.64 -15.18
C HIS A 84 5.55 -14.11 -13.74
N TRP A 85 5.01 -12.93 -13.60
CA TRP A 85 4.89 -12.19 -12.33
C TRP A 85 3.57 -12.43 -11.61
N TYR A 86 2.77 -13.42 -12.05
CA TYR A 86 1.43 -13.68 -11.53
C TYR A 86 1.40 -13.78 -10.01
N ASP A 87 2.27 -14.58 -9.41
CA ASP A 87 2.26 -14.83 -7.96
C ASP A 87 2.65 -13.60 -7.14
N MET A 88 3.29 -12.59 -7.75
CA MET A 88 3.60 -11.30 -7.14
C MET A 88 2.50 -10.27 -7.39
N GLU A 89 2.08 -10.11 -8.64
CA GLU A 89 1.07 -9.11 -9.01
C GLU A 89 -0.31 -9.43 -8.45
N TRP A 90 -0.66 -10.72 -8.45
CA TRP A 90 -1.98 -11.20 -8.03
C TRP A 90 -1.94 -11.89 -6.65
N ALA A 91 -0.93 -11.60 -5.85
CA ALA A 91 -0.84 -12.11 -4.48
C ALA A 91 -2.12 -11.83 -3.70
N GLY A 92 -2.65 -12.86 -3.04
CA GLY A 92 -3.89 -12.76 -2.26
C GLY A 92 -5.18 -13.04 -3.02
N TRP A 93 -5.22 -12.97 -4.37
CA TRP A 93 -6.44 -13.25 -5.12
C TRP A 93 -6.91 -14.71 -5.04
N ASN A 94 -5.98 -15.64 -4.88
CA ASN A 94 -6.26 -17.08 -4.75
C ASN A 94 -5.74 -17.61 -3.40
N ALA A 95 -5.68 -16.77 -2.36
CA ALA A 95 -5.24 -17.19 -1.05
C ALA A 95 -6.29 -18.06 -0.37
N ASP A 96 -5.88 -19.24 0.10
CA ASP A 96 -6.69 -20.06 1.00
C ASP A 96 -6.61 -19.44 2.39
N LYS A 97 -7.65 -18.72 2.80
CA LYS A 97 -7.66 -18.06 4.11
C LYS A 97 -7.49 -19.07 5.24
N SER A 98 -6.47 -18.89 6.04
CA SER A 98 -6.48 -19.38 7.41
C SER A 98 -7.70 -18.78 8.14
N ALA A 99 -8.17 -19.43 9.20
CA ALA A 99 -9.23 -18.86 10.02
C ALA A 99 -8.77 -17.49 10.56
N VAL A 100 -9.26 -16.41 9.95
CA VAL A 100 -9.07 -15.04 10.42
C VAL A 100 -10.26 -14.63 11.26
N PRO A 101 -10.13 -13.67 12.20
CA PRO A 101 -11.25 -13.18 12.97
C PRO A 101 -12.41 -12.71 12.09
N GLU A 102 -13.64 -13.07 12.46
CA GLU A 102 -14.85 -12.56 11.82
C GLU A 102 -15.16 -11.14 12.32
N SER A 103 -15.82 -10.34 11.47
CA SER A 103 -16.26 -9.00 11.89
C SER A 103 -17.18 -9.10 13.11
N PRO A 104 -16.94 -8.30 14.16
CA PRO A 104 -17.82 -8.26 15.32
C PRO A 104 -19.15 -7.54 15.04
N MET A 105 -19.24 -6.79 13.92
CA MET A 105 -20.40 -5.94 13.55
C MET A 105 -20.87 -5.06 14.73
N THR A 106 -19.92 -4.40 15.40
CA THR A 106 -20.17 -3.57 16.59
C THR A 106 -19.88 -2.09 16.34
N GLY A 107 -19.63 -1.70 15.07
CA GLY A 107 -19.24 -0.35 14.71
C GLY A 107 -17.76 -0.07 14.90
N ALA A 108 -17.29 0.95 14.20
CA ALA A 108 -15.92 1.39 14.18
C ALA A 108 -15.59 2.46 15.25
N ILE A 109 -16.61 3.15 15.76
CA ILE A 109 -16.42 4.25 16.73
C ILE A 109 -15.76 3.74 18.01
N GLY A 110 -14.71 4.43 18.46
CA GLY A 110 -13.99 4.13 19.69
C GLY A 110 -13.04 2.91 19.60
N LYS A 111 -12.83 2.32 18.42
CA LYS A 111 -11.92 1.19 18.24
C LYS A 111 -10.46 1.61 18.39
N ARG A 112 -9.66 0.73 18.99
CA ARG A 112 -8.22 0.93 19.19
C ARG A 112 -7.44 0.25 18.08
N ILE A 113 -6.71 1.07 17.31
CA ILE A 113 -5.93 0.64 16.15
C ILE A 113 -4.44 0.86 16.42
N ILE A 114 -3.62 -0.16 16.20
CA ILE A 114 -2.17 0.00 16.12
C ILE A 114 -1.78 0.00 14.64
N PHE A 115 -1.16 1.11 14.22
CA PHE A 115 -0.78 1.41 12.85
C PHE A 115 0.76 1.39 12.74
N ILE A 116 1.33 0.36 12.11
CA ILE A 116 2.78 0.14 12.03
C ILE A 116 3.25 0.43 10.61
N VAL A 117 3.99 1.53 10.46
CA VAL A 117 4.63 1.90 9.18
C VAL A 117 6.03 1.26 9.07
N HIS A 118 6.76 1.52 7.98
CA HIS A 118 8.07 0.93 7.76
C HIS A 118 9.26 1.77 8.26
N GLY A 119 9.14 3.10 8.35
CA GLY A 119 10.25 3.94 8.84
C GLY A 119 9.92 5.42 8.79
N ASP A 120 10.84 6.23 9.29
CA ASP A 120 10.71 7.67 9.30
C ASP A 120 11.05 8.24 7.91
N HIS A 121 10.04 8.79 7.26
CA HIS A 121 10.13 9.39 5.92
C HIS A 121 8.98 10.39 5.72
N PRO A 122 9.13 11.47 4.93
CA PRO A 122 8.03 12.38 4.63
C PRO A 122 6.77 11.67 4.13
N TRP A 123 6.94 10.65 3.27
CA TRP A 123 5.83 9.81 2.80
C TRP A 123 5.07 9.13 3.95
N THR A 124 5.78 8.51 4.92
CA THR A 124 5.13 7.84 6.08
C THR A 124 4.45 8.83 7.02
N THR A 125 4.99 10.05 7.13
CA THR A 125 4.33 11.13 7.87
C THR A 125 3.00 11.48 7.21
N ALA A 126 2.98 11.71 5.90
CA ALA A 126 1.77 11.99 5.13
C ALA A 126 0.78 10.81 5.20
N CYS A 127 1.27 9.57 5.05
CA CYS A 127 0.46 8.36 5.21
C CYS A 127 -0.24 8.29 6.58
N THR A 128 0.50 8.59 7.64
CA THR A 128 -0.05 8.62 9.01
C THR A 128 -1.07 9.76 9.18
N LEU A 129 -0.86 10.92 8.54
CA LEU A 129 -1.85 12.02 8.55
C LEU A 129 -3.16 11.59 7.89
N GLY A 130 -3.10 10.93 6.74
CA GLY A 130 -4.29 10.41 6.08
C GLY A 130 -5.03 9.36 6.92
N ALA A 131 -4.28 8.45 7.56
CA ALA A 131 -4.83 7.48 8.50
C ALA A 131 -5.57 8.16 9.66
N ARG A 132 -4.99 9.22 10.25
CA ARG A 132 -5.61 9.98 11.34
C ARG A 132 -6.88 10.70 10.90
N LYS A 133 -6.95 11.29 9.71
CA LYS A 133 -8.17 11.95 9.20
C LYS A 133 -9.38 11.00 9.23
N VAL A 134 -9.19 9.74 8.84
CA VAL A 134 -10.27 8.74 8.89
C VAL A 134 -10.50 8.25 10.32
N ALA A 135 -9.44 8.00 11.09
CA ALA A 135 -9.56 7.59 12.49
C ALA A 135 -10.33 8.64 13.32
N ASP A 136 -10.03 9.93 13.14
CA ASP A 136 -10.71 11.03 13.82
C ASP A 136 -12.20 11.10 13.42
N ALA A 137 -12.55 10.84 12.15
CA ALA A 137 -13.94 10.81 11.71
C ALA A 137 -14.76 9.72 12.41
N TYR A 138 -14.13 8.60 12.77
CA TYR A 138 -14.75 7.50 13.52
C TYR A 138 -14.45 7.54 15.04
N ASP A 139 -13.82 8.60 15.55
CA ASP A 139 -13.38 8.67 16.95
C ASP A 139 -12.56 7.43 17.37
N MET A 140 -11.71 6.92 16.49
CA MET A 140 -10.82 5.79 16.76
C MET A 140 -9.56 6.24 17.49
N ASP A 141 -9.08 5.42 18.45
CA ASP A 141 -7.76 5.58 19.07
C ASP A 141 -6.69 4.95 18.17
N LEU A 142 -6.03 5.78 17.36
CA LEU A 142 -4.98 5.35 16.43
C LEU A 142 -3.59 5.62 16.98
N LYS A 143 -2.89 4.54 17.37
CA LYS A 143 -1.48 4.56 17.80
C LYS A 143 -0.58 4.21 16.63
N ALA A 144 0.15 5.21 16.10
CA ALA A 144 1.13 4.99 15.04
C ALA A 144 2.51 4.62 15.62
N LEU A 145 3.17 3.63 15.02
CA LEU A 145 4.50 3.14 15.37
C LEU A 145 5.41 3.11 14.15
N SER A 146 6.66 3.55 14.31
CA SER A 146 7.67 3.53 13.24
C SER A 146 8.91 2.77 13.72
N PRO A 147 9.28 1.64 13.08
CA PRO A 147 10.47 0.88 13.42
C PRO A 147 11.75 1.47 12.81
N ASN A 148 11.67 2.59 12.13
CA ASN A 148 12.79 3.26 11.48
C ASN A 148 13.63 2.34 10.58
N TRP A 149 12.94 1.55 9.71
CA TRP A 149 13.54 0.61 8.77
C TRP A 149 14.30 -0.58 9.40
N ASP A 150 14.14 -0.80 10.70
CA ASP A 150 14.75 -1.92 11.42
C ASP A 150 13.74 -3.07 11.60
N LEU A 151 14.02 -4.21 10.96
CA LEU A 151 13.16 -5.39 11.01
C LEU A 151 13.07 -6.00 12.42
N ALA A 152 14.15 -5.95 13.20
CA ALA A 152 14.14 -6.47 14.57
C ALA A 152 13.27 -5.58 15.47
N VAL A 153 13.35 -4.27 15.29
CA VAL A 153 12.48 -3.31 15.98
C VAL A 153 11.02 -3.50 15.56
N GLN A 154 10.74 -3.71 14.25
CA GLN A 154 9.38 -4.00 13.79
C GLN A 154 8.80 -5.25 14.47
N ASN A 155 9.58 -6.33 14.56
CA ASN A 155 9.16 -7.55 15.23
C ASN A 155 8.86 -7.33 16.73
N GLN A 156 9.69 -6.52 17.44
CA GLN A 156 9.42 -6.15 18.84
C GLN A 156 8.14 -5.32 18.97
N MET A 157 7.90 -4.37 18.05
CA MET A 157 6.67 -3.57 18.03
C MET A 157 5.43 -4.43 17.79
N ILE A 158 5.52 -5.44 16.94
CA ILE A 158 4.43 -6.41 16.72
C ILE A 158 4.16 -7.20 18.00
N ASP A 159 5.19 -7.68 18.70
CA ASP A 159 5.03 -8.42 19.96
C ASP A 159 4.41 -7.51 21.05
N GLN A 160 4.82 -6.26 21.12
CA GLN A 160 4.22 -5.28 22.02
C GLN A 160 2.76 -5.02 21.64
N ALA A 161 2.44 -4.83 20.35
CA ALA A 161 1.09 -4.62 19.86
C ALA A 161 0.16 -5.81 20.21
N ILE A 162 0.66 -7.04 20.06
CA ILE A 162 -0.09 -8.25 20.45
C ILE A 162 -0.40 -8.24 21.97
N ASN A 163 0.56 -7.84 22.81
CA ASN A 163 0.37 -7.75 24.25
C ASN A 163 -0.63 -6.64 24.66
N GLU A 164 -0.69 -5.55 23.91
CA GLU A 164 -1.63 -4.44 24.14
C GLU A 164 -3.08 -4.80 23.77
N ARG A 165 -3.27 -5.87 22.97
CA ARG A 165 -4.59 -6.35 22.52
C ARG A 165 -5.46 -5.24 21.93
N PRO A 166 -5.04 -4.59 20.83
CA PRO A 166 -5.88 -3.64 20.10
C PRO A 166 -7.07 -4.36 19.46
N ASP A 167 -8.05 -3.58 19.00
CA ASP A 167 -9.13 -4.13 18.19
C ASP A 167 -8.67 -4.56 16.80
N MET A 168 -7.60 -3.92 16.24
CA MET A 168 -6.98 -4.30 14.98
C MET A 168 -5.53 -3.81 14.89
N ILE A 169 -4.71 -4.53 14.12
CA ILE A 169 -3.37 -4.08 13.70
C ILE A 169 -3.41 -3.79 12.20
N LEU A 170 -2.87 -2.62 11.80
CA LEU A 170 -2.57 -2.26 10.42
C LEU A 170 -1.06 -2.25 10.25
N LEU A 171 -0.52 -2.99 9.27
CA LEU A 171 0.93 -3.23 9.15
C LEU A 171 1.43 -3.07 7.73
N ILE A 172 2.48 -2.25 7.55
CA ILE A 172 3.36 -2.32 6.38
C ILE A 172 4.52 -3.27 6.71
N PRO A 173 4.62 -4.45 6.11
CA PRO A 173 5.75 -5.33 6.37
C PRO A 173 7.03 -4.78 5.74
N LEU A 174 8.14 -4.79 6.49
CA LEU A 174 9.45 -4.36 5.99
C LEU A 174 10.11 -5.35 5.04
N ASP A 175 9.84 -6.63 5.21
CA ASP A 175 10.46 -7.70 4.41
C ASP A 175 9.41 -8.72 4.02
N ALA A 176 9.28 -8.98 2.71
CA ALA A 176 8.28 -9.90 2.18
C ALA A 176 8.46 -11.36 2.66
N ARG A 177 9.69 -11.76 3.04
CA ARG A 177 9.98 -13.12 3.53
C ARG A 177 9.57 -13.33 4.97
N THR A 178 9.56 -12.27 5.78
CA THR A 178 9.16 -12.32 7.18
C THR A 178 7.69 -12.01 7.39
N ALA A 179 7.05 -11.36 6.43
CA ALA A 179 5.63 -10.99 6.47
C ALA A 179 4.69 -12.15 6.80
N PRO A 180 4.86 -13.39 6.25
CA PRO A 180 4.01 -14.52 6.60
C PRO A 180 4.07 -14.89 8.08
N GLN A 181 5.28 -14.87 8.67
CA GLN A 181 5.46 -15.18 10.09
C GLN A 181 4.84 -14.10 10.97
N GLN A 182 5.01 -12.82 10.61
CA GLN A 182 4.42 -11.68 11.32
C GLN A 182 2.89 -11.78 11.30
N ALA A 183 2.30 -11.97 10.12
CA ALA A 183 0.86 -12.10 9.94
C ALA A 183 0.29 -13.30 10.72
N ARG A 184 0.97 -14.45 10.66
CA ARG A 184 0.57 -15.66 11.40
C ARG A 184 0.56 -15.42 12.92
N ARG A 185 1.57 -14.75 13.48
CA ARG A 185 1.63 -14.46 14.93
C ARG A 185 0.47 -13.57 15.38
N ILE A 186 0.15 -12.53 14.61
CA ILE A 186 -0.95 -11.62 14.89
C ILE A 186 -2.29 -12.37 14.83
N ASN A 187 -2.49 -13.17 13.77
CA ASN A 187 -3.70 -13.98 13.62
C ASN A 187 -3.86 -15.03 14.74
N GLN A 188 -2.78 -15.70 15.14
CA GLN A 188 -2.81 -16.68 16.26
C GLN A 188 -3.15 -16.01 17.60
N ALA A 189 -2.87 -14.73 17.77
CA ALA A 189 -3.30 -13.96 18.95
C ALA A 189 -4.78 -13.56 18.90
N GLY A 190 -5.50 -13.90 17.81
CA GLY A 190 -6.90 -13.56 17.61
C GLY A 190 -7.13 -12.08 17.28
N ILE A 191 -6.08 -11.35 16.84
CA ILE A 191 -6.17 -9.94 16.50
C ILE A 191 -6.37 -9.81 14.99
N PRO A 192 -7.41 -9.07 14.55
CA PRO A 192 -7.62 -8.76 13.14
C PRO A 192 -6.42 -8.00 12.55
N LEU A 193 -6.02 -8.36 11.32
CA LEU A 193 -4.88 -7.76 10.63
C LEU A 193 -5.30 -7.29 9.23
N ILE A 194 -4.96 -6.05 8.90
CA ILE A 194 -4.91 -5.54 7.53
C ILE A 194 -3.45 -5.25 7.20
N LEU A 195 -2.97 -5.78 6.08
CA LEU A 195 -1.69 -5.42 5.50
C LEU A 195 -1.89 -4.25 4.53
N PHE A 196 -0.92 -3.34 4.44
CA PHE A 196 -1.10 -2.21 3.53
C PHE A 196 0.21 -1.75 2.89
N ASN A 197 0.13 -0.91 1.86
CA ASN A 197 1.19 -0.36 1.03
C ASN A 197 2.01 -1.43 0.30
N THR A 198 3.03 -2.03 0.92
CA THR A 198 3.84 -3.07 0.30
C THR A 198 3.02 -4.35 0.12
N LEU A 199 2.82 -4.79 -1.11
CA LEU A 199 2.07 -6.01 -1.40
C LEU A 199 2.85 -7.23 -0.88
N PRO A 200 2.30 -7.99 0.08
CA PRO A 200 2.96 -9.16 0.66
C PRO A 200 2.82 -10.38 -0.25
N SER A 201 3.48 -11.48 0.14
CA SER A 201 3.25 -12.78 -0.49
C SER A 201 1.83 -13.31 -0.22
N ALA A 202 1.36 -14.25 -1.05
CA ALA A 202 0.09 -14.94 -0.85
C ALA A 202 0.00 -15.59 0.53
N GLU A 203 1.10 -16.19 1.02
CA GLU A 203 1.17 -16.83 2.34
C GLU A 203 0.92 -15.84 3.50
N ALA A 204 1.37 -14.58 3.38
CA ALA A 204 1.05 -13.55 4.37
C ALA A 204 -0.43 -13.15 4.31
N MET A 205 -0.99 -13.09 3.10
CA MET A 205 -2.40 -12.78 2.87
C MET A 205 -3.34 -13.82 3.44
N ASP A 206 -2.93 -15.08 3.59
CA ASP A 206 -3.73 -16.15 4.23
C ASP A 206 -4.11 -15.81 5.67
N HIS A 207 -3.31 -14.98 6.35
CA HIS A 207 -3.46 -14.61 7.76
C HIS A 207 -3.99 -13.18 7.98
N ALA A 208 -4.28 -12.44 6.90
CA ALA A 208 -4.81 -11.07 6.97
C ALA A 208 -6.25 -11.03 6.45
N ILE A 209 -7.05 -10.08 6.94
CA ILE A 209 -8.40 -9.83 6.46
C ILE A 209 -8.35 -9.31 5.03
N ALA A 210 -7.50 -8.30 4.79
CA ALA A 210 -7.34 -7.64 3.52
C ALA A 210 -5.93 -7.05 3.39
N TRP A 211 -5.64 -6.61 2.17
CA TRP A 211 -4.56 -5.70 1.85
C TRP A 211 -5.11 -4.45 1.15
N THR A 212 -4.51 -3.28 1.46
CA THR A 212 -4.81 -2.01 0.80
C THR A 212 -3.53 -1.34 0.30
N GLY A 213 -3.58 -0.65 -0.81
CA GLY A 213 -2.40 0.08 -1.29
C GLY A 213 -2.37 0.34 -2.79
N PRO A 214 -1.22 0.79 -3.32
CA PRO A 214 -1.07 1.07 -4.73
C PRO A 214 -1.00 -0.21 -5.56
N ASP A 215 -1.66 -0.24 -6.71
CA ASP A 215 -1.39 -1.24 -7.73
C ASP A 215 -0.13 -0.86 -8.52
N ASP A 216 1.04 -1.14 -7.95
CA ASP A 216 2.31 -0.77 -8.55
C ASP A 216 2.52 -1.38 -9.95
N PHE A 217 2.11 -2.64 -10.19
CA PHE A 217 2.20 -3.24 -11.52
C PHE A 217 1.34 -2.49 -12.54
N GLY A 218 0.08 -2.19 -12.19
CA GLY A 218 -0.84 -1.46 -13.05
C GLY A 218 -0.37 -0.03 -13.35
N GLN A 219 0.05 0.70 -12.32
CA GLN A 219 0.60 2.07 -12.48
C GLN A 219 1.80 2.10 -13.41
N PHE A 220 2.74 1.16 -13.24
CA PHE A 220 3.95 1.14 -14.06
C PHE A 220 3.72 0.65 -15.48
N ARG A 221 2.71 -0.18 -15.73
CA ARG A 221 2.25 -0.46 -17.10
C ARG A 221 1.65 0.78 -17.74
N LEU A 222 0.82 1.52 -17.01
CA LEU A 222 0.25 2.78 -17.49
C LEU A 222 1.36 3.82 -17.80
N LEU A 223 2.31 3.98 -16.87
CA LEU A 223 3.48 4.85 -17.05
C LEU A 223 4.30 4.44 -18.29
N ALA A 224 4.50 3.13 -18.49
CA ALA A 224 5.25 2.59 -19.61
C ALA A 224 4.60 2.91 -20.98
N ARG A 225 3.26 2.86 -21.08
CA ARG A 225 2.55 3.27 -22.30
C ARG A 225 2.72 4.75 -22.56
N THR A 226 2.48 5.59 -21.54
CA THR A 226 2.67 7.05 -21.63
C THR A 226 4.11 7.40 -22.04
N PHE A 227 5.10 6.71 -21.47
CA PHE A 227 6.50 6.83 -21.81
C PHE A 227 6.79 6.41 -23.27
N ALA A 228 6.27 5.27 -23.71
CA ALA A 228 6.49 4.74 -25.05
C ALA A 228 5.93 5.67 -26.13
N ASP A 229 4.74 6.20 -25.92
CA ASP A 229 4.11 7.11 -26.88
C ASP A 229 4.90 8.41 -27.02
N GLU A 230 5.38 8.97 -25.93
CA GLU A 230 6.23 10.16 -25.95
C GLU A 230 7.62 9.87 -26.55
N LEU A 231 8.20 8.69 -26.23
CA LEU A 231 9.49 8.30 -26.79
C LEU A 231 9.43 8.15 -28.33
N ARG A 232 8.35 7.56 -28.86
CA ARG A 232 8.06 7.48 -30.30
C ARG A 232 7.90 8.87 -30.91
N ARG A 233 7.15 9.74 -30.24
CA ARG A 233 6.91 11.12 -30.69
C ARG A 233 8.23 11.93 -30.81
N ARG A 234 9.16 11.73 -29.88
CA ARG A 234 10.49 12.40 -29.90
C ARG A 234 11.47 11.79 -30.92
N ASN A 235 11.26 10.53 -31.32
CA ASN A 235 12.18 9.81 -32.19
C ASN A 235 11.48 9.26 -33.45
N PRO A 236 10.89 10.11 -34.29
CA PRO A 236 10.11 9.65 -35.44
C PRO A 236 11.00 8.88 -36.43
N GLY A 237 10.56 7.67 -36.81
CA GLY A 237 11.27 6.82 -37.78
C GLY A 237 12.47 6.06 -37.21
N ALA A 238 12.73 6.10 -35.90
CA ALA A 238 13.75 5.26 -35.28
C ALA A 238 13.34 3.78 -35.35
N GLY A 239 14.32 2.90 -35.66
CA GLY A 239 14.07 1.45 -35.70
C GLY A 239 14.00 0.84 -34.31
N GLU A 240 15.03 1.04 -33.51
CA GLU A 240 15.10 0.60 -32.11
C GLU A 240 15.37 1.79 -31.18
N LEU A 241 14.78 1.73 -29.97
CA LEU A 241 14.88 2.77 -28.95
C LEU A 241 15.42 2.16 -27.66
N GLY A 242 16.68 2.47 -27.31
CA GLY A 242 17.33 1.94 -26.11
C GLY A 242 16.88 2.68 -24.84
N ILE A 243 16.48 1.95 -23.82
CA ILE A 243 16.14 2.50 -22.49
C ILE A 243 16.84 1.76 -21.37
N ALA A 244 16.94 2.42 -20.21
CA ALA A 244 17.47 1.80 -19.00
C ALA A 244 16.50 1.97 -17.81
N TYR A 245 16.65 1.11 -16.79
CA TYR A 245 15.82 1.14 -15.59
C TYR A 245 16.68 1.42 -14.36
N VAL A 246 16.35 2.46 -13.63
CA VAL A 246 16.82 2.67 -12.26
C VAL A 246 15.83 2.00 -11.33
N GLN A 247 16.21 0.84 -10.78
CA GLN A 247 15.35 -0.03 -10.03
C GLN A 247 15.20 0.41 -8.57
N HIS A 248 14.09 0.01 -7.95
CA HIS A 248 13.89 0.07 -6.49
C HIS A 248 14.90 -0.82 -5.75
N ALA A 249 15.08 -0.58 -4.45
CA ALA A 249 15.85 -1.50 -3.60
C ALA A 249 15.23 -2.90 -3.62
N PRO A 250 16.06 -3.97 -3.75
CA PRO A 250 15.57 -5.34 -3.77
C PRO A 250 14.86 -5.73 -2.45
N GLY A 251 13.96 -6.71 -2.53
CA GLY A 251 13.35 -7.36 -1.37
C GLY A 251 11.85 -7.14 -1.18
N GLY A 252 11.27 -6.09 -1.76
CA GLY A 252 9.84 -5.80 -1.69
C GLY A 252 9.13 -5.87 -3.04
N SER A 253 7.80 -5.87 -3.03
CA SER A 253 6.97 -5.83 -4.24
C SER A 253 7.29 -4.65 -5.18
N PRO A 254 7.65 -3.43 -4.70
CA PRO A 254 8.00 -2.32 -5.58
C PRO A 254 9.22 -2.61 -6.49
N PHE A 255 10.21 -3.38 -6.02
CA PHE A 255 11.34 -3.78 -6.88
C PHE A 255 10.86 -4.52 -8.13
N PHE A 256 9.96 -5.48 -7.96
CA PHE A 256 9.46 -6.30 -9.07
C PHE A 256 8.47 -5.50 -9.94
N ALA A 257 7.50 -4.86 -9.32
CA ALA A 257 6.44 -4.15 -10.01
C ALA A 257 6.97 -2.98 -10.86
N ARG A 258 7.88 -2.16 -10.27
CA ARG A 258 8.42 -0.96 -10.93
C ARG A 258 9.51 -1.26 -11.96
N SER A 259 10.06 -2.48 -11.95
CA SER A 259 11.00 -2.96 -12.97
C SER A 259 10.31 -3.77 -14.07
N PHE A 260 9.57 -4.78 -13.67
CA PHE A 260 9.04 -5.81 -14.59
C PHE A 260 7.62 -5.53 -15.06
N GLY A 261 6.87 -4.68 -14.36
CA GLY A 261 5.61 -4.13 -14.87
C GLY A 261 5.81 -3.43 -16.22
N PRO A 262 6.68 -2.38 -16.28
CA PRO A 262 6.97 -1.70 -17.54
C PRO A 262 7.69 -2.59 -18.56
N LEU A 263 8.64 -3.46 -18.14
CA LEU A 263 9.30 -4.38 -19.05
C LEU A 263 8.30 -5.27 -19.79
N SER A 264 7.38 -5.89 -19.04
CA SER A 264 6.37 -6.80 -19.61
C SER A 264 5.34 -6.06 -20.47
N GLU A 265 5.00 -4.83 -20.10
CA GLU A 265 4.09 -4.01 -20.90
C GLU A 265 4.71 -3.59 -22.22
N LEU A 266 5.95 -3.09 -22.20
CA LEU A 266 6.65 -2.65 -23.38
C LEU A 266 6.93 -3.79 -24.35
N ALA A 267 7.17 -5.01 -23.87
CA ALA A 267 7.36 -6.18 -24.74
C ALA A 267 6.18 -6.43 -25.69
N GLY A 268 4.96 -6.14 -25.24
CA GLY A 268 3.75 -6.27 -26.07
C GLY A 268 3.36 -4.96 -26.79
N TYR A 269 3.47 -3.83 -26.09
CA TYR A 269 2.96 -2.55 -26.55
C TYR A 269 3.92 -1.80 -27.49
N ALA A 270 5.22 -1.90 -27.23
CA ALA A 270 6.27 -1.16 -27.92
C ALA A 270 7.53 -2.04 -28.11
N PRO A 271 7.46 -3.12 -28.90
CA PRO A 271 8.54 -4.10 -29.03
C PRO A 271 9.83 -3.54 -29.65
N GLU A 272 9.79 -2.36 -30.26
CA GLU A 272 10.96 -1.61 -30.74
C GLU A 272 11.77 -0.99 -29.58
N ILE A 273 11.19 -0.84 -28.39
CA ILE A 273 11.91 -0.34 -27.20
C ILE A 273 12.73 -1.47 -26.59
N LYS A 274 14.05 -1.29 -26.49
CA LYS A 274 14.98 -2.29 -26.00
C LYS A 274 15.58 -1.90 -24.65
N THR A 275 15.58 -2.83 -23.73
CA THR A 275 16.25 -2.65 -22.43
C THR A 275 17.76 -2.77 -22.63
N LEU A 276 18.50 -1.72 -22.32
CA LEU A 276 19.96 -1.67 -22.37
C LEU A 276 20.57 -2.14 -21.05
N ASP A 277 20.01 -1.71 -19.92
CA ASP A 277 20.48 -2.11 -18.59
C ASP A 277 19.38 -1.89 -17.51
N MET A 278 19.53 -2.59 -16.37
CA MET A 278 18.67 -2.46 -15.21
C MET A 278 19.53 -2.56 -13.94
N GLN A 279 19.56 -1.51 -13.12
CA GLN A 279 20.41 -1.43 -11.93
C GLN A 279 19.67 -0.81 -10.74
N ALA A 280 20.00 -1.28 -9.52
CA ALA A 280 19.43 -0.82 -8.27
C ALA A 280 20.48 -0.07 -7.42
N PRO A 281 20.70 1.24 -7.63
CA PRO A 281 21.69 2.04 -6.89
C PRO A 281 21.24 2.37 -5.44
N GLY A 282 20.01 2.01 -5.07
CA GLY A 282 19.36 2.47 -3.85
C GLY A 282 18.72 3.84 -4.02
N PHE A 283 18.32 4.45 -2.89
CA PHE A 283 17.70 5.80 -2.87
C PHE A 283 18.77 6.87 -2.56
N GLU A 284 19.84 6.89 -3.36
CA GLU A 284 20.97 7.80 -3.19
C GLU A 284 21.23 8.55 -4.50
N ALA A 285 21.05 9.87 -4.48
CA ALA A 285 21.21 10.71 -5.68
C ALA A 285 22.61 10.59 -6.31
N ASP A 286 23.67 10.59 -5.49
CA ASP A 286 25.05 10.49 -5.99
C ASP A 286 25.35 9.16 -6.66
N LYS A 287 24.88 8.04 -6.09
CA LYS A 287 25.04 6.71 -6.70
C LYS A 287 24.25 6.59 -8.00
N THR A 288 23.05 7.16 -8.02
CA THR A 288 22.23 7.19 -9.25
C THR A 288 22.87 8.06 -10.31
N MET A 289 23.41 9.23 -9.95
CA MET A 289 24.15 10.10 -10.87
C MET A 289 25.37 9.38 -11.47
N GLN A 290 26.14 8.67 -10.64
CA GLN A 290 27.28 7.87 -11.11
C GLN A 290 26.84 6.79 -12.11
N LEU A 291 25.81 6.02 -11.77
CA LEU A 291 25.25 4.97 -12.63
C LEU A 291 24.82 5.52 -13.99
N VAL A 292 24.07 6.64 -14.02
CA VAL A 292 23.62 7.24 -15.27
C VAL A 292 24.78 7.81 -16.07
N SER A 293 25.80 8.37 -15.43
CA SER A 293 27.01 8.82 -16.10
C SER A 293 27.77 7.68 -16.79
N ASP A 294 27.82 6.51 -16.15
CA ASP A 294 28.40 5.30 -16.71
C ASP A 294 27.58 4.80 -17.91
N TRP A 295 26.24 4.83 -17.84
CA TRP A 295 25.35 4.49 -18.94
C TRP A 295 25.53 5.45 -20.15
N LEU A 296 25.61 6.75 -19.89
CA LEU A 296 25.86 7.76 -20.94
C LEU A 296 27.18 7.52 -21.66
N THR A 297 28.21 7.10 -20.93
CA THR A 297 29.51 6.72 -21.51
C THR A 297 29.42 5.44 -22.31
N ARG A 298 28.71 4.43 -21.81
CA ARG A 298 28.64 3.09 -22.41
C ARG A 298 27.72 3.04 -23.62
N PHE A 299 26.53 3.66 -23.51
CA PHE A 299 25.49 3.58 -24.54
C PHE A 299 25.43 4.84 -25.45
N GLY A 300 25.96 5.97 -24.99
CA GLY A 300 26.01 7.20 -25.78
C GLY A 300 24.63 7.59 -26.34
N PRO A 301 24.54 7.78 -27.68
CA PRO A 301 23.30 8.20 -28.33
C PRO A 301 22.21 7.09 -28.38
N GLU A 302 22.55 5.84 -28.08
CA GLU A 302 21.58 4.73 -28.03
C GLU A 302 20.62 4.88 -26.87
N LEU A 303 21.07 5.43 -25.72
CA LEU A 303 20.20 5.69 -24.57
C LEU A 303 19.22 6.82 -24.89
N LYS A 304 17.94 6.49 -25.03
CA LYS A 304 16.84 7.40 -25.37
C LYS A 304 15.91 7.68 -24.21
N GLY A 305 15.87 6.79 -23.21
CA GLY A 305 15.00 6.97 -22.08
C GLY A 305 15.40 6.23 -20.83
N ILE A 306 14.89 6.69 -19.69
CA ILE A 306 15.09 6.08 -18.37
C ILE A 306 13.75 6.01 -17.65
N ILE A 307 13.44 4.83 -17.11
CA ILE A 307 12.33 4.61 -16.19
C ILE A 307 12.92 4.44 -14.79
N ALA A 308 12.55 5.32 -13.84
CA ALA A 308 13.05 5.30 -12.48
C ALA A 308 11.98 4.82 -11.49
N ALA A 309 12.41 4.08 -10.49
CA ALA A 309 11.52 3.57 -9.45
C ALA A 309 11.22 4.58 -8.32
N ASP A 310 11.86 5.76 -8.35
CA ASP A 310 11.69 6.81 -7.36
C ASP A 310 11.86 8.20 -8.01
N ASP A 311 10.93 9.11 -7.71
CA ASP A 311 10.89 10.47 -8.24
C ASP A 311 11.63 11.51 -7.37
N SER A 312 12.21 11.08 -6.26
CA SER A 312 12.94 11.93 -5.34
C SER A 312 14.46 11.83 -5.55
N ALA A 313 15.15 11.03 -4.77
CA ALA A 313 16.61 10.93 -4.81
C ALA A 313 17.13 10.35 -6.13
N GLN A 314 16.48 9.30 -6.67
CA GLN A 314 16.90 8.73 -7.97
C GLN A 314 16.67 9.73 -9.10
N ALA A 315 15.52 10.39 -9.16
CA ALA A 315 15.24 11.39 -10.19
C ALA A 315 16.24 12.54 -10.15
N LEU A 316 16.60 13.07 -8.97
CA LEU A 316 17.64 14.09 -8.84
C LEU A 316 18.99 13.62 -9.43
N GLY A 317 19.42 12.40 -9.12
CA GLY A 317 20.66 11.84 -9.65
C GLY A 317 20.63 11.71 -11.18
N ILE A 318 19.51 11.23 -11.73
CA ILE A 318 19.33 11.08 -13.19
C ILE A 318 19.41 12.44 -13.88
N VAL A 319 18.57 13.39 -13.48
CA VAL A 319 18.50 14.70 -14.16
C VAL A 319 19.79 15.49 -14.04
N GLU A 320 20.54 15.35 -12.96
CA GLU A 320 21.83 15.99 -12.80
C GLU A 320 22.91 15.34 -13.69
N ALA A 321 22.92 14.01 -13.83
CA ALA A 321 23.82 13.33 -14.76
C ALA A 321 23.55 13.74 -16.21
N LEU A 322 22.28 13.78 -16.62
CA LEU A 322 21.87 14.19 -17.97
C LEU A 322 22.27 15.64 -18.26
N ARG A 323 22.00 16.56 -17.32
CA ARG A 323 22.38 17.98 -17.44
C ARG A 323 23.89 18.17 -17.61
N ARG A 324 24.72 17.49 -16.79
CA ARG A 324 26.19 17.55 -16.89
C ARG A 324 26.73 17.04 -18.22
N ALA A 325 26.06 16.05 -18.78
CA ALA A 325 26.45 15.46 -20.07
C ALA A 325 25.85 16.17 -21.29
N GLY A 326 24.98 17.18 -21.12
CA GLY A 326 24.22 17.80 -22.19
C GLY A 326 23.27 16.83 -22.90
N ARG A 327 22.70 15.85 -22.15
CA ARG A 327 21.83 14.81 -22.66
C ARG A 327 20.39 14.91 -22.10
N GLU A 328 19.89 16.14 -21.98
CA GLU A 328 18.51 16.43 -21.57
C GLU A 328 17.47 16.00 -22.62
N ASP A 329 17.95 15.51 -23.79
CA ASP A 329 17.15 14.82 -24.80
C ASP A 329 16.63 13.44 -24.34
N VAL A 330 17.28 12.81 -23.36
CA VAL A 330 16.86 11.51 -22.80
C VAL A 330 15.57 11.68 -22.03
N LEU A 331 14.53 10.93 -22.43
CA LEU A 331 13.21 10.97 -21.79
C LEU A 331 13.26 10.28 -20.42
N VAL A 332 12.78 10.94 -19.37
CA VAL A 332 12.77 10.39 -18.01
C VAL A 332 11.36 10.37 -17.45
N VAL A 333 10.97 9.23 -16.89
CA VAL A 333 9.75 9.07 -16.08
C VAL A 333 10.09 8.37 -14.76
N ALA A 334 9.29 8.62 -13.72
CA ALA A 334 9.58 8.10 -12.38
C ALA A 334 8.32 7.73 -11.58
N ALA A 335 8.52 7.01 -10.49
CA ALA A 335 7.45 6.67 -9.54
C ALA A 335 7.36 7.68 -8.40
N GLY A 336 6.16 8.07 -8.05
CA GLY A 336 5.84 8.90 -6.89
C GLY A 336 5.29 10.26 -7.30
N ASN A 337 4.89 11.02 -6.30
CA ASN A 337 4.48 12.42 -6.42
C ASN A 337 5.07 13.24 -5.27
N SER A 338 6.37 13.00 -5.02
CA SER A 338 7.15 13.78 -4.07
C SER A 338 7.25 15.24 -4.51
N LYS A 339 7.53 16.15 -3.56
CA LYS A 339 7.78 17.54 -3.93
C LYS A 339 8.87 17.67 -5.00
N VAL A 340 9.92 16.88 -4.89
CA VAL A 340 11.02 16.87 -5.85
C VAL A 340 10.54 16.45 -7.24
N GLY A 341 9.84 15.31 -7.33
CA GLY A 341 9.32 14.80 -8.60
C GLY A 341 8.33 15.77 -9.26
N MET A 342 7.41 16.33 -8.46
CA MET A 342 6.44 17.33 -8.91
C MET A 342 7.12 18.59 -9.47
N ASP A 343 8.13 19.12 -8.76
CA ASP A 343 8.90 20.29 -9.22
C ASP A 343 9.64 19.96 -10.54
N LEU A 344 10.26 18.78 -10.65
CA LEU A 344 10.95 18.35 -11.86
C LEU A 344 10.01 18.18 -13.07
N VAL A 345 8.76 17.74 -12.84
CA VAL A 345 7.73 17.69 -13.91
C VAL A 345 7.37 19.10 -14.35
N LYS A 346 7.14 20.05 -13.42
CA LYS A 346 6.86 21.45 -13.75
C LYS A 346 8.00 22.13 -14.52
N GLU A 347 9.24 21.75 -14.19
CA GLU A 347 10.43 22.23 -14.89
C GLU A 347 10.66 21.56 -16.26
N GLY A 348 9.88 20.51 -16.61
CA GLY A 348 10.03 19.72 -17.83
C GLY A 348 11.24 18.80 -17.84
N ARG A 349 11.85 18.55 -16.68
CA ARG A 349 13.03 17.68 -16.50
C ARG A 349 12.65 16.21 -16.27
N LEU A 350 11.45 15.94 -15.72
CA LEU A 350 10.73 14.68 -15.83
C LEU A 350 9.55 14.87 -16.76
N PHE A 351 9.30 13.88 -17.60
CA PHE A 351 8.14 13.92 -18.48
C PHE A 351 6.85 13.57 -17.76
N ALA A 352 6.90 12.53 -16.93
CA ALA A 352 5.74 12.05 -16.18
C ALA A 352 6.16 11.33 -14.90
N ILE A 353 5.26 11.33 -13.93
CA ILE A 353 5.38 10.56 -12.69
C ILE A 353 4.07 9.85 -12.37
N THR A 354 4.13 8.79 -11.57
CA THR A 354 2.91 8.15 -11.06
C THR A 354 2.32 8.95 -9.90
N TYR A 355 0.99 9.06 -9.82
CA TYR A 355 0.31 9.55 -8.63
C TYR A 355 0.26 8.45 -7.56
N GLN A 356 0.96 8.66 -6.47
CA GLN A 356 1.05 7.72 -5.36
C GLN A 356 0.69 8.42 -4.05
N THR A 357 -0.62 8.61 -3.83
CA THR A 357 -1.13 9.35 -2.68
C THR A 357 -0.73 8.70 -1.35
N ALA A 358 0.16 9.36 -0.61
CA ALA A 358 0.61 8.89 0.70
C ALA A 358 -0.52 8.96 1.73
N GLU A 359 -1.23 10.10 1.78
CA GLU A 359 -2.37 10.25 2.70
C GLU A 359 -3.50 9.28 2.37
N GLY A 360 -3.80 9.06 1.08
CA GLY A 360 -4.81 8.10 0.63
C GLY A 360 -4.49 6.67 1.03
N ASP A 361 -3.22 6.28 1.05
CA ASP A 361 -2.78 4.92 1.43
C ASP A 361 -3.10 4.63 2.90
N GLY A 362 -2.69 5.51 3.80
CA GLY A 362 -3.03 5.39 5.22
C GLY A 362 -4.53 5.48 5.49
N ALA A 363 -5.21 6.39 4.82
CA ALA A 363 -6.65 6.58 4.94
C ALA A 363 -7.43 5.33 4.49
N LEU A 364 -7.06 4.71 3.36
CA LEU A 364 -7.72 3.52 2.84
C LEU A 364 -7.58 2.32 3.78
N ALA A 365 -6.42 2.18 4.44
CA ALA A 365 -6.21 1.13 5.43
C ALA A 365 -7.15 1.28 6.63
N VAL A 366 -7.29 2.50 7.17
CA VAL A 366 -8.19 2.77 8.31
C VAL A 366 -9.66 2.69 7.88
N GLN A 367 -10.04 3.18 6.69
CA GLN A 367 -11.39 3.03 6.16
C GLN A 367 -11.76 1.56 5.97
N THR A 368 -10.81 0.73 5.54
CA THR A 368 -11.03 -0.71 5.41
C THR A 368 -11.25 -1.38 6.77
N ALA A 369 -10.55 -0.93 7.80
CA ALA A 369 -10.80 -1.35 9.17
C ALA A 369 -12.20 -0.94 9.65
N ALA A 370 -12.62 0.31 9.40
CA ALA A 370 -13.95 0.79 9.73
C ALA A 370 -15.05 -0.02 9.04
N ASP A 371 -14.90 -0.26 7.74
CA ASP A 371 -15.84 -1.08 6.96
C ASP A 371 -15.96 -2.49 7.55
N TRP A 372 -14.84 -3.10 7.93
CA TRP A 372 -14.84 -4.42 8.56
C TRP A 372 -15.54 -4.42 9.93
N PHE A 373 -15.28 -3.43 10.81
CA PHE A 373 -15.97 -3.32 12.10
C PHE A 373 -17.48 -3.09 11.94
N ASN A 374 -17.88 -2.45 10.85
CA ASN A 374 -19.27 -2.19 10.48
C ASN A 374 -19.96 -3.41 9.84
N GLY A 375 -19.25 -4.52 9.61
CA GLY A 375 -19.79 -5.68 8.93
C GLY A 375 -20.00 -5.49 7.42
N THR A 376 -19.44 -4.43 6.84
CA THR A 376 -19.42 -4.24 5.39
C THR A 376 -18.44 -5.25 4.77
N GLU A 377 -18.81 -5.84 3.64
CA GLU A 377 -17.94 -6.75 2.92
C GLU A 377 -16.65 -6.05 2.52
N VAL A 378 -15.52 -6.63 2.92
CA VAL A 378 -14.19 -6.14 2.61
C VAL A 378 -13.55 -7.07 1.58
N PRO A 379 -13.28 -6.60 0.34
CA PRO A 379 -12.57 -7.40 -0.64
C PRO A 379 -11.13 -7.64 -0.16
N MET A 380 -10.56 -8.78 -0.60
CA MET A 380 -9.21 -9.18 -0.20
C MET A 380 -8.14 -8.14 -0.56
N ARG A 381 -8.36 -7.38 -1.64
CA ARG A 381 -7.49 -6.29 -2.08
C ARG A 381 -8.32 -5.03 -2.39
N ARG A 382 -7.84 -3.89 -1.91
CA ARG A 382 -8.36 -2.56 -2.24
C ARG A 382 -7.23 -1.71 -2.78
N ASN A 383 -7.32 -1.38 -4.06
CA ASN A 383 -6.31 -0.57 -4.71
C ASN A 383 -6.66 0.92 -4.63
N LEU A 384 -5.63 1.74 -4.48
CA LEU A 384 -5.70 3.19 -4.67
C LEU A 384 -5.97 3.52 -6.15
N ALA A 385 -6.55 4.69 -6.41
CA ALA A 385 -6.70 5.19 -7.75
C ALA A 385 -5.34 5.41 -8.41
N GLN A 386 -5.27 5.09 -9.70
CA GLN A 386 -4.07 5.27 -10.52
C GLN A 386 -4.20 6.55 -11.34
N HIS A 387 -3.09 7.28 -11.49
CA HIS A 387 -3.00 8.42 -12.38
C HIS A 387 -1.54 8.64 -12.78
N ILE A 388 -1.31 9.15 -13.98
CA ILE A 388 -0.01 9.60 -14.46
C ILE A 388 -0.03 11.12 -14.51
N ILE A 389 0.79 11.74 -13.71
CA ILE A 389 0.94 13.20 -13.63
C ILE A 389 1.95 13.62 -14.68
N THR A 390 1.58 14.60 -15.48
CA THR A 390 2.41 15.26 -16.49
C THR A 390 2.43 16.78 -16.28
N VAL A 391 3.16 17.51 -17.08
CA VAL A 391 3.16 18.98 -17.03
C VAL A 391 1.77 19.58 -17.27
N ASP A 392 0.88 18.85 -17.95
CA ASP A 392 -0.46 19.35 -18.31
C ASP A 392 -1.42 19.39 -17.10
N ASP A 393 -1.18 18.57 -16.08
CA ASP A 393 -2.07 18.42 -14.91
C ASP A 393 -1.35 18.46 -13.56
N VAL A 394 -0.03 18.64 -13.53
CA VAL A 394 0.75 18.66 -12.29
C VAL A 394 0.26 19.71 -11.28
N ASP A 395 -0.27 20.82 -11.73
CA ASP A 395 -0.80 21.87 -10.86
C ASP A 395 -2.07 21.46 -10.10
N ASP A 396 -2.83 20.50 -10.61
CA ASP A 396 -4.01 19.95 -9.95
C ASP A 396 -3.66 19.12 -8.70
N PHE A 397 -2.39 18.73 -8.54
CA PHE A 397 -1.87 17.92 -7.43
C PHE A 397 -0.96 18.71 -6.47
N TYR A 398 -1.07 20.05 -6.45
CA TYR A 398 -0.34 20.92 -5.55
C TYR A 398 -1.21 21.43 -4.39
N PRO A 399 -0.60 21.61 -3.18
CA PRO A 399 0.79 21.29 -2.82
C PRO A 399 1.04 19.78 -2.73
N PRO A 400 2.29 19.31 -2.96
CA PRO A 400 2.65 17.91 -2.76
C PRO A 400 2.39 17.44 -1.33
N GLN A 401 2.02 16.17 -1.16
CA GLN A 401 1.73 15.60 0.17
C GLN A 401 3.01 15.35 0.98
N TRP A 402 4.19 15.20 0.31
CA TRP A 402 5.47 14.84 0.94
C TRP A 402 6.68 15.27 0.12
#